data_bec7081b5f091df52ad312a2f9c48158
#
_entry.id   bec7081b5f091df52ad312a2f9c48158
#
_cell.length_a   1.000
_cell.length_b   1.000
_cell.length_c   1.000
_cell.angle_alpha   90.00
_cell.angle_beta   90.00
_cell.angle_gamma   90.00
#
_symmetry.space_group_name_H-M   'P 1'
#
loop_
_entity.id
_entity.type
_entity.pdbx_description
1 polymer ?
#
loop_
_entity_poly.entity_id
_entity_poly.type
_entity_poly.pdbx_seq_one_letter_code
_entity_poly.pdbx_strand_id
1 'polypeptide(L)'
;HKMLTGRYKQMDTLRKEGGLSGFPSHLENPNDAFGAGHSSTSISAAYGLQCANILNDDDSYVVAVIGDGALSGGLAFEGLNNAGRSKKNFIVVLNDNKMFISKNVGSMARYLTSIRVNPSYLNTKSKVERFLTKVPVIGKGLLGFFRGLKNFIKRRVFKSRTIFEDMGFYYYGPFDGHNIGELITALNAAKRKKGPVLIHAVTTKGKGYEFAEKNPKGFHGTAPFDVDTGLTNGGSKSYSDVFGETLCQIAEKDEKICAITAAMQLGTGLSSFAQKYKSRFFDVGIAEEHAVTFGCGLAMGGMIPVFAVYSTFLQRSYDQIIHDASIQKLHIILAIDRAGIVGEDGKTHQGLFDTSFLNNIPTVSYTHLR
;
A
#
# COMPACT_ATOMS: atom_id res chain seq x y z
N HIS A 1 -10.80 9.00 11.09
CA HIS A 1 -12.08 8.51 10.58
C HIS A 1 -13.01 8.11 11.74
N LYS A 2 -12.69 7.10 12.54
CA LYS A 2 -13.55 6.63 13.65
C LYS A 2 -13.97 7.75 14.60
N MET A 3 -13.08 8.65 15.00
CA MET A 3 -13.41 9.80 15.84
C MET A 3 -14.45 10.72 15.20
N LEU A 4 -14.28 11.03 13.91
CA LEU A 4 -15.19 11.92 13.16
C LEU A 4 -16.55 11.27 12.83
N THR A 5 -16.68 9.96 12.96
CA THR A 5 -17.92 9.20 12.71
C THR A 5 -18.61 8.75 13.99
N GLY A 6 -18.44 9.52 15.08
CA GLY A 6 -19.17 9.36 16.34
C GLY A 6 -18.56 8.42 17.36
N ARG A 7 -17.39 7.80 17.08
CA ARG A 7 -16.75 6.82 17.96
C ARG A 7 -15.64 7.41 18.86
N TYR A 8 -15.56 8.74 18.97
CA TYR A 8 -14.51 9.40 19.76
C TYR A 8 -14.46 8.91 21.22
N LYS A 9 -15.63 8.79 21.86
CA LYS A 9 -15.73 8.37 23.28
C LYS A 9 -15.40 6.90 23.52
N GLN A 10 -15.23 6.11 22.46
CA GLN A 10 -14.92 4.68 22.53
C GLN A 10 -13.44 4.39 22.17
N MET A 11 -12.62 5.42 21.94
CA MET A 11 -11.24 5.23 21.47
C MET A 11 -10.35 4.50 22.49
N ASP A 12 -10.69 4.53 23.77
CA ASP A 12 -10.03 3.76 24.84
C ASP A 12 -10.26 2.26 24.72
N THR A 13 -11.26 1.82 23.97
CA THR A 13 -11.58 0.42 23.69
C THR A 13 -10.92 -0.11 22.40
N LEU A 14 -10.13 0.74 21.71
CA LEU A 14 -9.50 0.36 20.45
C LEU A 14 -8.65 -0.91 20.60
N ARG A 15 -8.88 -1.90 19.72
CA ARG A 15 -8.18 -3.21 19.70
C ARG A 15 -8.38 -4.06 20.98
N LYS A 16 -9.38 -3.76 21.78
CA LYS A 16 -9.78 -4.57 22.93
C LYS A 16 -10.99 -5.45 22.57
N GLU A 17 -11.17 -6.53 23.33
CA GLU A 17 -12.32 -7.42 23.19
C GLU A 17 -13.64 -6.63 23.36
N GLY A 18 -14.59 -6.83 22.46
CA GLY A 18 -15.84 -6.10 22.43
C GLY A 18 -15.74 -4.61 22.12
N GLY A 19 -14.53 -4.09 21.90
CA GLY A 19 -14.27 -2.70 21.60
C GLY A 19 -14.12 -2.38 20.09
N LEU A 20 -13.58 -1.21 19.80
CA LEU A 20 -13.37 -0.75 18.42
C LEU A 20 -12.31 -1.58 17.69
N SER A 21 -12.62 -2.00 16.48
CA SER A 21 -11.66 -2.63 15.57
C SER A 21 -10.51 -1.66 15.22
N GLY A 22 -9.30 -2.20 15.04
CA GLY A 22 -8.15 -1.45 14.53
C GLY A 22 -8.32 -0.92 13.10
N PHE A 23 -9.29 -1.47 12.37
CA PHE A 23 -9.55 -1.19 10.95
C PHE A 23 -11.01 -0.75 10.71
N PRO A 24 -11.31 -0.11 9.58
CA PRO A 24 -12.70 0.13 9.16
C PRO A 24 -13.48 -1.17 9.06
N SER A 25 -14.73 -1.16 9.54
CA SER A 25 -15.64 -2.31 9.48
C SER A 25 -17.09 -1.83 9.34
N HIS A 26 -17.74 -2.16 8.22
CA HIS A 26 -19.13 -1.82 7.98
C HIS A 26 -20.10 -2.45 9.00
N LEU A 27 -19.69 -3.54 9.66
CA LEU A 27 -20.45 -4.15 10.75
C LEU A 27 -20.35 -3.36 12.08
N GLU A 28 -19.34 -2.49 12.20
CA GLU A 28 -19.14 -1.64 13.37
C GLU A 28 -19.85 -0.30 13.22
N ASN A 29 -19.83 0.26 12.02
CA ASN A 29 -20.43 1.57 11.76
C ASN A 29 -20.83 1.73 10.28
N PRO A 30 -22.03 2.25 9.96
CA PRO A 30 -22.48 2.42 8.58
C PRO A 30 -21.62 3.43 7.76
N ASN A 31 -20.86 4.30 8.43
CA ASN A 31 -19.93 5.20 7.76
C ASN A 31 -18.61 4.51 7.32
N ASP A 32 -18.39 3.27 7.71
CA ASP A 32 -17.30 2.44 7.21
C ASP A 32 -17.80 1.69 5.95
N ALA A 33 -17.71 2.32 4.80
CA ALA A 33 -18.31 1.83 3.56
C ALA A 33 -17.84 0.41 3.15
N PHE A 34 -16.64 0.01 3.56
CA PHE A 34 -16.07 -1.32 3.30
C PHE A 34 -15.13 -1.74 4.43
N GLY A 35 -15.11 -3.02 4.75
CA GLY A 35 -14.16 -3.58 5.72
C GLY A 35 -12.73 -3.56 5.16
N ALA A 36 -11.77 -3.18 5.99
CA ALA A 36 -10.37 -3.17 5.62
C ALA A 36 -9.53 -3.91 6.69
N GLY A 37 -8.27 -4.15 6.38
CA GLY A 37 -7.29 -4.85 7.22
C GLY A 37 -6.09 -5.22 6.37
N HIS A 38 -6.32 -6.03 5.36
CA HIS A 38 -5.33 -6.32 4.32
C HIS A 38 -5.23 -5.17 3.33
N SER A 39 -4.00 -4.81 2.93
CA SER A 39 -3.74 -3.70 2.01
C SER A 39 -4.13 -4.00 0.56
N SER A 40 -4.08 -2.99 -0.30
CA SER A 40 -4.22 -3.05 -1.77
C SER A 40 -5.63 -3.31 -2.31
N THR A 41 -6.64 -3.55 -1.46
CA THR A 41 -8.01 -3.92 -1.87
C THR A 41 -8.92 -2.71 -2.18
N SER A 42 -8.58 -1.52 -1.69
CA SER A 42 -9.49 -0.36 -1.68
C SER A 42 -9.96 0.09 -3.06
N ILE A 43 -9.09 0.04 -4.07
CA ILE A 43 -9.43 0.48 -5.44
C ILE A 43 -10.46 -0.47 -6.06
N SER A 44 -10.23 -1.78 -5.97
CA SER A 44 -11.14 -2.78 -6.52
C SER A 44 -12.51 -2.75 -5.83
N ALA A 45 -12.52 -2.68 -4.48
CA ALA A 45 -13.76 -2.60 -3.71
C ALA A 45 -14.55 -1.32 -4.04
N ALA A 46 -13.87 -0.18 -4.06
CA ALA A 46 -14.51 1.09 -4.37
C ALA A 46 -15.00 1.15 -5.83
N TYR A 47 -14.28 0.56 -6.78
CA TYR A 47 -14.73 0.50 -8.16
C TYR A 47 -15.96 -0.41 -8.32
N GLY A 48 -16.04 -1.52 -7.57
CA GLY A 48 -17.24 -2.34 -7.49
C GLY A 48 -18.44 -1.58 -6.95
N LEU A 49 -18.25 -0.80 -5.86
CA LEU A 49 -19.29 0.09 -5.32
C LEU A 49 -19.75 1.14 -6.34
N GLN A 50 -18.80 1.74 -7.08
CA GLN A 50 -19.13 2.70 -8.15
C GLN A 50 -19.96 2.05 -9.26
N CYS A 51 -19.63 0.82 -9.65
CA CYS A 51 -20.43 0.07 -10.63
C CYS A 51 -21.85 -0.22 -10.10
N ALA A 52 -21.97 -0.58 -8.83
CA ALA A 52 -23.29 -0.81 -8.20
C ALA A 52 -24.11 0.49 -8.18
N ASN A 53 -23.52 1.63 -7.85
CA ASN A 53 -24.20 2.92 -7.89
C ASN A 53 -24.72 3.24 -9.30
N ILE A 54 -23.91 2.95 -10.34
CA ILE A 54 -24.34 3.14 -11.73
C ILE A 54 -25.55 2.28 -12.07
N LEU A 55 -25.57 1.02 -11.64
CA LEU A 55 -26.68 0.10 -11.91
C LEU A 55 -27.95 0.46 -11.14
N ASN A 56 -27.81 1.14 -10.02
CA ASN A 56 -28.92 1.59 -9.18
C ASN A 56 -29.34 3.03 -9.45
N ASP A 57 -28.79 3.68 -10.51
CA ASP A 57 -29.03 5.11 -10.81
C ASP A 57 -28.69 6.04 -9.63
N ASP A 58 -27.74 5.65 -8.77
CA ASP A 58 -27.25 6.44 -7.65
C ASP A 58 -26.08 7.34 -8.11
N ASP A 59 -26.22 8.64 -7.96
CA ASP A 59 -25.21 9.64 -8.32
C ASP A 59 -24.16 9.88 -7.21
N SER A 60 -24.14 9.05 -6.16
CA SER A 60 -23.16 9.14 -5.06
C SER A 60 -21.75 8.99 -5.56
N TYR A 61 -20.83 9.77 -4.97
CA TYR A 61 -19.41 9.68 -5.27
C TYR A 61 -18.75 8.57 -4.45
N VAL A 62 -17.95 7.75 -5.11
CA VAL A 62 -17.12 6.75 -4.45
C VAL A 62 -15.66 7.21 -4.47
N VAL A 63 -15.01 7.17 -3.30
CA VAL A 63 -13.63 7.58 -3.10
C VAL A 63 -12.83 6.42 -2.50
N ALA A 64 -11.84 5.92 -3.25
CA ALA A 64 -10.86 4.99 -2.72
C ALA A 64 -9.67 5.75 -2.14
N VAL A 65 -9.26 5.42 -0.92
CA VAL A 65 -8.00 5.94 -0.34
C VAL A 65 -7.00 4.80 -0.28
N ILE A 66 -5.80 5.02 -0.83
CA ILE A 66 -4.74 4.02 -0.85
C ILE A 66 -3.40 4.66 -0.46
N GLY A 67 -2.60 3.97 0.36
CA GLY A 67 -1.23 4.38 0.67
C GLY A 67 -0.25 4.01 -0.45
N ASP A 68 0.87 4.72 -0.53
CA ASP A 68 1.95 4.47 -1.49
C ASP A 68 2.52 3.05 -1.38
N GLY A 69 2.68 2.52 -0.15
CA GLY A 69 3.08 1.13 0.07
C GLY A 69 2.05 0.11 -0.44
N ALA A 70 0.76 0.34 -0.17
CA ALA A 70 -0.32 -0.53 -0.63
C ALA A 70 -0.52 -0.47 -2.16
N LEU A 71 -0.13 0.63 -2.80
CA LEU A 71 -0.17 0.77 -4.26
C LEU A 71 0.81 -0.18 -4.97
N SER A 72 1.83 -0.70 -4.29
CA SER A 72 2.77 -1.67 -4.88
C SER A 72 2.20 -3.08 -5.06
N GLY A 73 1.07 -3.40 -4.41
CA GLY A 73 0.42 -4.71 -4.54
C GLY A 73 -0.25 -4.92 -5.90
N GLY A 74 -0.19 -6.14 -6.43
CA GLY A 74 -0.74 -6.50 -7.74
C GLY A 74 -2.22 -6.14 -7.89
N LEU A 75 -3.05 -6.47 -6.91
CA LEU A 75 -4.48 -6.16 -6.89
C LEU A 75 -4.79 -4.65 -7.04
N ALA A 76 -3.92 -3.77 -6.51
CA ALA A 76 -4.08 -2.34 -6.70
C ALA A 76 -3.87 -1.92 -8.15
N PHE A 77 -2.88 -2.51 -8.84
CA PHE A 77 -2.66 -2.29 -10.28
C PHE A 77 -3.79 -2.84 -11.13
N GLU A 78 -4.30 -4.03 -10.82
CA GLU A 78 -5.46 -4.62 -11.48
C GLU A 78 -6.68 -3.70 -11.34
N GLY A 79 -6.93 -3.21 -10.13
CA GLY A 79 -8.00 -2.26 -9.84
C GLY A 79 -7.85 -0.95 -10.63
N LEU A 80 -6.64 -0.37 -10.68
CA LEU A 80 -6.36 0.83 -11.48
C LEU A 80 -6.57 0.58 -12.97
N ASN A 81 -6.03 -0.52 -13.49
CA ASN A 81 -6.14 -0.87 -14.91
C ASN A 81 -7.61 -1.02 -15.33
N ASN A 82 -8.43 -1.65 -14.51
CA ASN A 82 -9.85 -1.80 -14.78
C ASN A 82 -10.61 -0.47 -14.64
N ALA A 83 -10.42 0.24 -13.53
CA ALA A 83 -11.11 1.49 -13.22
C ALA A 83 -10.74 2.64 -14.19
N GLY A 84 -9.53 2.62 -14.76
CA GLY A 84 -9.08 3.62 -15.73
C GLY A 84 -9.93 3.72 -17.00
N ARG A 85 -10.71 2.68 -17.30
CA ARG A 85 -11.66 2.66 -18.42
C ARG A 85 -13.04 3.22 -18.07
N SER A 86 -13.28 3.57 -16.81
CA SER A 86 -14.57 4.09 -16.36
C SER A 86 -14.93 5.39 -17.06
N LYS A 87 -16.16 5.49 -17.54
CA LYS A 87 -16.73 6.74 -18.10
C LYS A 87 -17.42 7.58 -17.02
N LYS A 88 -17.63 7.02 -15.83
CA LYS A 88 -18.24 7.69 -14.68
C LYS A 88 -17.17 8.24 -13.74
N ASN A 89 -17.56 9.17 -12.90
CA ASN A 89 -16.68 9.74 -11.90
C ASN A 89 -16.29 8.67 -10.88
N PHE A 90 -14.99 8.45 -10.73
CA PHE A 90 -14.39 7.57 -9.74
C PHE A 90 -13.14 8.25 -9.19
N ILE A 91 -13.01 8.39 -7.89
CA ILE A 91 -11.92 9.14 -7.29
C ILE A 91 -11.00 8.20 -6.50
N VAL A 92 -9.72 8.24 -6.81
CA VAL A 92 -8.67 7.59 -6.03
C VAL A 92 -7.83 8.66 -5.35
N VAL A 93 -7.66 8.58 -4.05
CA VAL A 93 -6.73 9.42 -3.28
C VAL A 93 -5.50 8.58 -2.94
N LEU A 94 -4.38 8.88 -3.59
CA LEU A 94 -3.09 8.30 -3.25
C LEU A 94 -2.47 9.12 -2.11
N ASN A 95 -2.39 8.51 -0.93
CA ASN A 95 -1.70 9.05 0.23
C ASN A 95 -0.23 8.63 0.20
N ASP A 96 0.62 9.52 -0.29
CA ASP A 96 2.07 9.31 -0.40
C ASP A 96 2.77 9.91 0.83
N ASN A 97 3.17 9.08 1.76
CA ASN A 97 3.84 9.51 2.98
C ASN A 97 5.37 9.33 2.92
N LYS A 98 5.92 9.03 1.75
CA LYS A 98 7.36 8.80 1.51
C LYS A 98 7.95 7.61 2.28
N MET A 99 7.09 6.79 2.86
CA MET A 99 7.46 5.68 3.73
C MET A 99 6.99 4.36 3.10
N PHE A 100 7.84 3.79 2.26
CA PHE A 100 7.83 2.34 2.13
C PHE A 100 8.39 1.77 3.43
N ILE A 101 7.86 0.64 3.89
CA ILE A 101 8.26 0.00 5.17
C ILE A 101 9.76 -0.26 5.21
N SER A 102 10.42 -0.45 4.05
CA SER A 102 11.87 -0.36 3.88
C SER A 102 12.25 0.77 2.91
N LYS A 103 13.37 1.44 3.14
CA LYS A 103 13.87 2.47 2.22
C LYS A 103 14.13 1.84 0.85
N ASN A 104 13.46 2.36 -0.19
CA ASN A 104 13.72 2.06 -1.61
C ASN A 104 13.25 0.70 -2.15
N VAL A 105 12.17 0.10 -1.64
CA VAL A 105 11.58 -1.08 -2.30
C VAL A 105 10.81 -0.67 -3.55
N GLY A 106 11.27 -1.14 -4.67
CA GLY A 106 10.61 -1.05 -5.97
C GLY A 106 10.78 0.25 -6.75
N SER A 107 10.54 0.17 -8.05
CA SER A 107 10.61 1.30 -8.98
C SER A 107 9.47 2.30 -8.80
N MET A 108 8.33 1.87 -8.26
CA MET A 108 7.18 2.77 -7.99
C MET A 108 7.54 3.83 -6.95
N ALA A 109 8.29 3.49 -5.88
CA ALA A 109 8.77 4.47 -4.91
C ALA A 109 9.67 5.54 -5.54
N ARG A 110 10.59 5.12 -6.43
CA ARG A 110 11.46 6.04 -7.19
C ARG A 110 10.63 6.90 -8.15
N TYR A 111 9.65 6.31 -8.80
CA TYR A 111 8.75 7.02 -9.69
C TYR A 111 7.95 8.11 -8.97
N LEU A 112 7.29 7.80 -7.85
CA LEU A 112 6.59 8.79 -7.03
C LEU A 112 7.53 9.89 -6.53
N THR A 113 8.77 9.52 -6.15
CA THR A 113 9.80 10.50 -5.78
C THR A 113 10.12 11.44 -6.95
N SER A 114 10.28 10.91 -8.18
CA SER A 114 10.56 11.73 -9.35
C SER A 114 9.44 12.73 -9.68
N ILE A 115 8.19 12.34 -9.45
CA ILE A 115 7.03 13.25 -9.59
C ILE A 115 7.11 14.39 -8.55
N ARG A 116 7.44 14.08 -7.29
CA ARG A 116 7.51 15.07 -6.21
C ARG A 116 8.60 16.11 -6.39
N VAL A 117 9.77 15.70 -6.90
CA VAL A 117 10.95 16.59 -7.03
C VAL A 117 11.06 17.29 -8.38
N ASN A 118 10.14 17.08 -9.30
CA ASN A 118 10.17 17.71 -10.62
C ASN A 118 9.60 19.14 -10.57
N PRO A 119 10.45 20.20 -10.50
CA PRO A 119 9.99 21.59 -10.40
C PRO A 119 9.19 22.05 -11.62
N SER A 120 9.43 21.44 -12.78
CA SER A 120 8.71 21.76 -14.01
C SER A 120 7.24 21.41 -13.95
N TYR A 121 6.87 20.37 -13.19
CA TYR A 121 5.47 20.00 -13.01
C TYR A 121 4.71 20.99 -12.12
N LEU A 122 5.33 21.46 -11.03
CA LEU A 122 4.70 22.38 -10.08
C LEU A 122 4.70 23.85 -10.58
N ASN A 123 5.81 24.34 -11.11
CA ASN A 123 5.96 25.74 -11.50
C ASN A 123 5.34 26.09 -12.85
N THR A 124 5.35 25.16 -13.81
CA THR A 124 4.82 25.43 -15.15
C THR A 124 3.30 25.45 -15.15
N LYS A 125 2.64 24.60 -14.34
CA LYS A 125 1.18 24.58 -14.25
C LYS A 125 0.64 25.88 -13.63
N SER A 126 1.22 26.36 -12.55
CA SER A 126 0.81 27.60 -11.89
C SER A 126 1.16 28.88 -12.69
N LYS A 127 2.26 28.88 -13.43
CA LYS A 127 2.63 29.99 -14.33
C LYS A 127 1.75 30.06 -15.59
N VAL A 128 1.43 28.91 -16.18
CA VAL A 128 0.55 28.85 -17.37
C VAL A 128 -0.89 29.18 -16.99
N GLU A 129 -1.39 28.71 -15.87
CA GLU A 129 -2.74 29.07 -15.39
C GLU A 129 -2.83 30.57 -15.05
N ARG A 130 -1.83 31.16 -14.36
CA ARG A 130 -1.77 32.61 -14.09
C ARG A 130 -1.59 33.45 -15.35
N PHE A 131 -0.87 32.96 -16.36
CA PHE A 131 -0.71 33.66 -17.62
C PHE A 131 -2.02 33.63 -18.42
N LEU A 132 -2.73 32.50 -18.47
CA LEU A 132 -4.00 32.35 -19.18
C LEU A 132 -5.16 33.10 -18.53
N THR A 133 -5.11 33.38 -17.22
CA THR A 133 -6.12 34.22 -16.54
C THR A 133 -5.90 35.71 -16.71
N LYS A 134 -4.69 36.14 -17.16
CA LYS A 134 -4.31 37.53 -17.37
C LYS A 134 -4.43 38.02 -18.82
N VAL A 135 -4.78 37.12 -19.78
CA VAL A 135 -4.97 37.55 -21.18
C VAL A 135 -6.38 38.08 -21.38
N PRO A 136 -6.58 39.34 -21.73
CA PRO A 136 -7.89 39.90 -22.00
C PRO A 136 -8.55 39.23 -23.21
N VAL A 137 -9.87 39.07 -23.14
CA VAL A 137 -10.70 38.37 -24.11
C VAL A 137 -10.60 39.09 -25.46
N ILE A 138 -9.86 38.57 -26.42
CA ILE A 138 -9.81 39.03 -27.80
C ILE A 138 -10.51 37.98 -28.69
N GLY A 139 -11.43 38.43 -29.46
CA GLY A 139 -12.27 37.87 -30.51
C GLY A 139 -12.31 36.37 -30.83
N LYS A 140 -13.50 35.88 -31.17
CA LYS A 140 -13.83 34.45 -31.38
C LYS A 140 -12.99 33.72 -32.46
N GLY A 141 -12.31 34.42 -33.35
CA GLY A 141 -11.48 33.84 -34.41
C GLY A 141 -10.09 33.38 -33.96
N LEU A 142 -9.51 34.04 -32.94
CA LEU A 142 -8.21 33.67 -32.38
C LEU A 142 -8.30 32.50 -31.37
N LEU A 143 -9.47 32.21 -30.84
CA LEU A 143 -9.68 31.13 -29.87
C LEU A 143 -9.34 29.74 -30.40
N GLY A 144 -9.53 29.48 -31.71
CA GLY A 144 -9.14 28.24 -32.37
C GLY A 144 -7.62 28.08 -32.47
N PHE A 145 -6.92 29.14 -32.84
CA PHE A 145 -5.46 29.16 -32.93
C PHE A 145 -4.81 29.00 -31.54
N PHE A 146 -5.32 29.70 -30.53
CA PHE A 146 -4.81 29.58 -29.16
C PHE A 146 -5.16 28.22 -28.51
N ARG A 147 -6.29 27.60 -28.86
CA ARG A 147 -6.58 26.20 -28.45
C ARG A 147 -5.62 25.22 -29.12
N GLY A 148 -5.29 25.36 -30.38
CA GLY A 148 -4.31 24.57 -31.11
C GLY A 148 -2.90 24.77 -30.55
N LEU A 149 -2.48 26.00 -30.29
CA LEU A 149 -1.20 26.35 -29.69
C LEU A 149 -1.12 25.89 -28.25
N LYS A 150 -2.19 26.03 -27.47
CA LYS A 150 -2.28 25.48 -26.09
C LYS A 150 -2.12 23.97 -26.07
N ASN A 151 -2.77 23.26 -27.01
CA ASN A 151 -2.66 21.81 -27.12
C ASN A 151 -1.28 21.37 -27.63
N PHE A 152 -0.67 22.13 -28.54
CA PHE A 152 0.67 21.88 -29.05
C PHE A 152 1.74 22.15 -28.01
N ILE A 153 1.65 23.25 -27.26
CA ILE A 153 2.55 23.56 -26.11
C ILE A 153 2.35 22.54 -25.00
N LYS A 154 1.10 22.18 -24.70
CA LYS A 154 0.79 21.12 -23.71
C LYS A 154 1.41 19.78 -24.10
N ARG A 155 1.36 19.40 -25.38
CA ARG A 155 1.98 18.14 -25.89
C ARG A 155 3.50 18.17 -25.92
N ARG A 156 4.14 19.33 -26.09
CA ARG A 156 5.59 19.44 -26.28
C ARG A 156 6.36 19.83 -25.01
N VAL A 157 5.73 20.58 -24.11
CA VAL A 157 6.30 21.03 -22.84
C VAL A 157 6.03 20.00 -21.72
N PHE A 158 4.88 19.30 -21.77
CA PHE A 158 4.56 18.21 -20.84
C PHE A 158 4.90 16.85 -21.47
N LYS A 159 6.18 16.57 -21.65
CA LYS A 159 6.70 15.34 -22.28
C LYS A 159 6.63 14.09 -21.38
N SER A 160 6.22 14.20 -20.12
CA SER A 160 6.04 13.03 -19.25
C SER A 160 4.61 12.99 -18.72
N ARG A 161 3.77 12.18 -19.38
CA ARG A 161 2.55 11.69 -18.74
C ARG A 161 2.92 10.85 -17.54
N THR A 162 2.10 10.92 -16.50
CA THR A 162 2.21 9.99 -15.39
C THR A 162 1.68 8.61 -15.82
N ILE A 163 2.18 7.54 -15.21
CA ILE A 163 1.65 6.19 -15.42
C ILE A 163 0.12 6.15 -15.17
N PHE A 164 -0.38 6.95 -14.27
CA PHE A 164 -1.81 7.05 -13.97
C PHE A 164 -2.61 7.65 -15.13
N GLU A 165 -2.05 8.65 -15.82
CA GLU A 165 -2.66 9.22 -17.02
C GLU A 165 -2.62 8.24 -18.19
N ASP A 166 -1.57 7.44 -18.29
CA ASP A 166 -1.47 6.38 -19.30
C ASP A 166 -2.47 5.24 -19.03
N MET A 167 -2.80 5.00 -17.76
CA MET A 167 -3.87 4.09 -17.33
C MET A 167 -5.27 4.68 -17.51
N GLY A 168 -5.42 5.95 -17.92
CA GLY A 168 -6.71 6.58 -18.20
C GLY A 168 -7.25 7.49 -17.11
N PHE A 169 -6.53 7.69 -16.00
CA PHE A 169 -6.91 8.61 -14.94
C PHE A 169 -6.57 10.07 -15.28
N TYR A 170 -7.38 10.99 -14.81
CA TYR A 170 -6.95 12.39 -14.68
C TYR A 170 -6.11 12.51 -13.40
N TYR A 171 -4.85 12.85 -13.55
CA TYR A 171 -3.94 13.02 -12.43
C TYR A 171 -3.97 14.45 -11.88
N TYR A 172 -4.21 14.61 -10.57
CA TYR A 172 -4.20 15.86 -9.83
C TYR A 172 -3.18 15.79 -8.68
N GLY A 173 -2.26 16.71 -8.65
CA GLY A 173 -1.25 16.80 -7.61
C GLY A 173 0.19 16.87 -8.14
N PRO A 174 1.19 16.63 -7.28
CA PRO A 174 1.04 16.35 -5.85
C PRO A 174 0.58 17.58 -5.04
N PHE A 175 -0.28 17.37 -4.05
CA PHE A 175 -0.76 18.38 -3.10
C PHE A 175 -0.16 18.15 -1.74
N ASP A 176 -0.07 19.19 -0.91
CA ASP A 176 0.18 19.03 0.51
C ASP A 176 -1.04 18.37 1.19
N GLY A 177 -0.87 17.11 1.62
CA GLY A 177 -1.94 16.33 2.26
C GLY A 177 -2.28 16.81 3.68
N HIS A 178 -1.53 17.75 4.25
CA HIS A 178 -1.85 18.43 5.51
C HIS A 178 -2.58 19.75 5.29
N ASN A 179 -2.68 20.23 4.05
CA ASN A 179 -3.46 21.42 3.70
C ASN A 179 -4.90 21.03 3.32
N ILE A 180 -5.80 21.08 4.30
CA ILE A 180 -7.21 20.72 4.14
C ILE A 180 -7.89 21.56 3.04
N GLY A 181 -7.56 22.84 2.92
CA GLY A 181 -8.13 23.74 1.91
C GLY A 181 -7.77 23.30 0.47
N GLU A 182 -6.52 22.91 0.24
CA GLU A 182 -6.10 22.36 -1.06
C GLU A 182 -6.80 21.05 -1.38
N LEU A 183 -6.91 20.14 -0.39
CA LEU A 183 -7.60 18.86 -0.57
C LEU A 183 -9.08 19.03 -0.89
N ILE A 184 -9.79 19.95 -0.21
CA ILE A 184 -11.20 20.27 -0.50
C ILE A 184 -11.31 20.80 -1.93
N THR A 185 -10.42 21.68 -2.35
CA THR A 185 -10.40 22.25 -3.70
C THR A 185 -10.17 21.16 -4.75
N ALA A 186 -9.20 20.25 -4.51
CA ALA A 186 -8.90 19.13 -5.39
C ALA A 186 -10.09 18.15 -5.51
N LEU A 187 -10.71 17.78 -4.39
CA LEU A 187 -11.88 16.91 -4.37
C LEU A 187 -13.08 17.52 -5.10
N ASN A 188 -13.34 18.82 -4.90
CA ASN A 188 -14.40 19.52 -5.63
C ASN A 188 -14.14 19.63 -7.12
N ALA A 189 -12.88 19.76 -7.53
CA ALA A 189 -12.49 19.71 -8.95
C ALA A 189 -12.65 18.28 -9.51
N ALA A 190 -12.29 17.27 -8.75
CA ALA A 190 -12.44 15.86 -9.13
C ALA A 190 -13.91 15.49 -9.34
N LYS A 191 -14.81 15.89 -8.44
CA LYS A 191 -16.27 15.65 -8.56
C LYS A 191 -16.86 16.17 -9.87
N ARG A 192 -16.35 17.28 -10.41
CA ARG A 192 -16.83 17.88 -11.66
C ARG A 192 -16.27 17.23 -12.92
N LYS A 193 -15.36 16.25 -12.78
CA LYS A 193 -14.72 15.60 -13.90
C LYS A 193 -15.54 14.40 -14.36
N LYS A 194 -15.71 14.22 -15.66
CA LYS A 194 -16.25 12.98 -16.23
C LYS A 194 -15.10 12.00 -16.45
N GLY A 195 -15.12 10.89 -15.74
CA GLY A 195 -14.10 9.86 -15.77
C GLY A 195 -13.28 9.75 -14.48
N PRO A 196 -12.38 8.76 -14.36
CA PRO A 196 -11.64 8.48 -13.15
C PRO A 196 -10.58 9.54 -12.87
N VAL A 197 -10.44 9.93 -11.61
CA VAL A 197 -9.47 10.94 -11.14
C VAL A 197 -8.58 10.33 -10.06
N LEU A 198 -7.28 10.53 -10.16
CA LEU A 198 -6.34 10.22 -9.09
C LEU A 198 -5.81 11.52 -8.48
N ILE A 199 -6.05 11.70 -7.19
CA ILE A 199 -5.53 12.81 -6.39
C ILE A 199 -4.30 12.30 -5.63
N HIS A 200 -3.14 12.89 -5.90
CA HIS A 200 -1.90 12.55 -5.20
C HIS A 200 -1.69 13.53 -4.05
N ALA A 201 -1.85 13.07 -2.81
CA ALA A 201 -1.64 13.81 -1.59
C ALA A 201 -0.34 13.36 -0.93
N VAL A 202 0.57 14.28 -0.66
CA VAL A 202 1.84 14.01 0.03
C VAL A 202 1.68 14.34 1.51
N THR A 203 1.96 13.37 2.37
CA THR A 203 1.83 13.52 3.82
C THR A 203 3.13 13.19 4.54
N THR A 204 3.21 13.56 5.81
CA THR A 204 4.26 13.13 6.73
C THR A 204 3.67 12.14 7.72
N LYS A 205 4.18 10.90 7.73
CA LYS A 205 3.73 9.87 8.69
C LYS A 205 4.08 10.28 10.11
N GLY A 206 3.11 10.17 11.03
CA GLY A 206 3.28 10.58 12.42
C GLY A 206 3.15 12.09 12.67
N LYS A 207 2.72 12.86 11.66
CA LYS A 207 2.61 14.33 11.73
C LYS A 207 1.85 14.79 12.98
N GLY A 208 2.47 15.71 13.74
CA GLY A 208 1.93 16.25 14.97
C GLY A 208 2.44 15.56 16.24
N TYR A 209 3.22 14.47 16.11
CA TYR A 209 3.88 13.82 17.24
C TYR A 209 5.36 13.57 16.91
N GLU A 210 6.24 14.30 17.57
CA GLU A 210 7.66 14.38 17.21
C GLU A 210 8.38 13.03 17.20
N PHE A 211 8.10 12.17 18.18
CA PHE A 211 8.69 10.84 18.26
C PHE A 211 8.29 9.96 17.08
N ALA A 212 7.02 10.04 16.65
CA ALA A 212 6.54 9.31 15.47
C ALA A 212 7.08 9.90 14.17
N GLU A 213 7.25 11.21 14.06
CA GLU A 213 7.87 11.84 12.90
C GLU A 213 9.36 11.44 12.76
N LYS A 214 10.09 11.30 13.88
CA LYS A 214 11.48 10.86 13.91
C LYS A 214 11.66 9.37 13.67
N ASN A 215 10.73 8.53 14.15
CA ASN A 215 10.76 7.08 14.02
C ASN A 215 9.44 6.51 13.47
N PRO A 216 9.04 6.86 12.25
CA PRO A 216 7.74 6.46 11.68
C PRO A 216 7.59 4.95 11.45
N LYS A 217 8.70 4.20 11.43
CA LYS A 217 8.67 2.72 11.36
C LYS A 217 8.28 2.10 12.69
N GLY A 218 8.89 2.55 13.79
CA GLY A 218 8.60 2.07 15.13
C GLY A 218 7.15 2.34 15.55
N PHE A 219 6.58 3.47 15.08
CA PHE A 219 5.19 3.85 15.35
C PHE A 219 4.18 3.35 14.32
N HIS A 220 4.57 2.47 13.40
CA HIS A 220 3.62 1.96 12.41
C HIS A 220 2.58 0.99 12.97
N GLY A 221 2.94 0.18 13.92
CA GLY A 221 2.07 -0.78 14.62
C GLY A 221 2.55 -0.91 16.05
N THR A 222 2.66 0.23 16.76
CA THR A 222 3.23 0.26 18.09
C THR A 222 2.25 -0.27 19.15
N ALA A 223 2.77 -0.99 20.13
CA ALA A 223 2.06 -1.28 21.37
C ALA A 223 1.78 0.01 22.16
N PRO A 224 0.97 -0.02 23.23
CA PRO A 224 0.81 1.11 24.13
C PRO A 224 2.17 1.65 24.59
N PHE A 225 2.34 2.97 24.56
CA PHE A 225 3.58 3.65 24.89
C PHE A 225 3.32 4.88 25.74
N ASP A 226 4.35 5.36 26.42
CA ASP A 226 4.31 6.61 27.17
C ASP A 226 4.34 7.79 26.21
N VAL A 227 3.34 8.68 26.28
CA VAL A 227 3.16 9.78 25.34
C VAL A 227 4.25 10.85 25.48
N ASP A 228 4.77 11.07 26.68
CA ASP A 228 5.76 12.11 26.94
C ASP A 228 7.16 11.69 26.51
N THR A 229 7.47 10.39 26.54
CA THR A 229 8.79 9.86 26.19
C THR A 229 8.83 9.12 24.86
N GLY A 230 7.69 8.70 24.33
CA GLY A 230 7.59 7.87 23.13
C GLY A 230 8.09 6.43 23.32
N LEU A 231 8.36 6.00 24.58
CA LEU A 231 8.92 4.70 24.87
C LEU A 231 7.81 3.67 25.08
N THR A 232 8.00 2.48 24.52
CA THR A 232 7.20 1.29 24.79
C THR A 232 7.82 0.54 25.98
N ASN A 233 7.00 -0.14 26.76
CA ASN A 233 7.51 -1.10 27.73
C ASN A 233 8.28 -2.20 27.00
N GLY A 234 9.51 -2.46 27.42
CA GLY A 234 10.38 -3.47 26.81
C GLY A 234 9.71 -4.85 26.80
N GLY A 235 9.73 -5.52 25.65
CA GLY A 235 9.22 -6.87 25.49
C GLY A 235 10.29 -7.94 25.79
N SER A 236 9.84 -9.15 26.13
CA SER A 236 10.70 -10.35 26.15
C SER A 236 11.10 -10.73 24.72
N LYS A 237 12.17 -11.53 24.59
CA LYS A 237 12.61 -12.07 23.30
C LYS A 237 11.47 -12.88 22.65
N SER A 238 11.14 -12.54 21.42
CA SER A 238 10.04 -13.16 20.66
C SER A 238 10.52 -14.38 19.86
N TYR A 239 9.57 -15.20 19.38
CA TYR A 239 9.88 -16.27 18.43
C TYR A 239 10.51 -15.72 17.14
N SER A 240 10.05 -14.56 16.67
CA SER A 240 10.63 -13.89 15.48
C SER A 240 12.10 -13.51 15.68
N ASP A 241 12.49 -13.08 16.91
CA ASP A 241 13.88 -12.76 17.22
C ASP A 241 14.75 -14.04 17.19
N VAL A 242 14.26 -15.13 17.78
CA VAL A 242 14.96 -16.42 17.77
C VAL A 242 15.11 -16.95 16.35
N PHE A 243 14.04 -16.86 15.54
CA PHE A 243 14.06 -17.24 14.14
C PHE A 243 15.12 -16.46 13.35
N GLY A 244 15.11 -15.12 13.47
CA GLY A 244 16.05 -14.27 12.73
C GLY A 244 17.51 -14.51 13.11
N GLU A 245 17.81 -14.71 14.40
CA GLU A 245 19.14 -15.06 14.89
C GLU A 245 19.60 -16.43 14.36
N THR A 246 18.71 -17.45 14.46
CA THR A 246 19.01 -18.81 13.98
C THR A 246 19.25 -18.84 12.48
N LEU A 247 18.40 -18.11 11.70
CA LEU A 247 18.58 -18.00 10.26
C LEU A 247 19.94 -17.37 9.90
N CYS A 248 20.37 -16.35 10.65
CA CYS A 248 21.71 -15.77 10.46
C CYS A 248 22.83 -16.77 10.72
N GLN A 249 22.72 -17.60 11.77
CA GLN A 249 23.72 -18.64 12.10
C GLN A 249 23.79 -19.73 11.02
N ILE A 250 22.64 -20.14 10.48
CA ILE A 250 22.60 -21.15 9.41
C ILE A 250 23.17 -20.56 8.11
N ALA A 251 22.78 -19.32 7.76
CA ALA A 251 23.26 -18.62 6.57
C ALA A 251 24.76 -18.27 6.60
N GLU A 252 25.40 -18.32 7.76
CA GLU A 252 26.87 -18.21 7.89
C GLU A 252 27.57 -19.45 7.39
N LYS A 253 26.93 -20.62 7.53
CA LYS A 253 27.46 -21.93 7.14
C LYS A 253 27.07 -22.33 5.72
N ASP A 254 25.97 -21.79 5.19
CA ASP A 254 25.47 -22.10 3.86
C ASP A 254 25.13 -20.81 3.10
N GLU A 255 25.94 -20.53 2.07
CA GLU A 255 25.78 -19.34 1.22
C GLU A 255 24.57 -19.40 0.29
N LYS A 256 23.94 -20.55 0.13
CA LYS A 256 22.72 -20.70 -0.69
C LYS A 256 21.48 -20.15 0.00
N ILE A 257 21.50 -19.99 1.31
CA ILE A 257 20.35 -19.48 2.07
C ILE A 257 20.15 -18.01 1.76
N CYS A 258 18.95 -17.67 1.32
CA CYS A 258 18.50 -16.30 1.12
C CYS A 258 17.14 -16.07 1.81
N ALA A 259 16.90 -14.86 2.25
CA ALA A 259 15.67 -14.48 2.95
C ALA A 259 14.83 -13.53 2.11
N ILE A 260 13.53 -13.81 2.06
CA ILE A 260 12.51 -12.99 1.39
C ILE A 260 11.51 -12.51 2.43
N THR A 261 11.02 -11.30 2.30
CA THR A 261 9.88 -10.80 3.06
C THR A 261 9.02 -9.85 2.20
N ALA A 262 7.76 -9.70 2.56
CA ALA A 262 6.83 -8.81 1.89
C ALA A 262 6.50 -7.62 2.82
N ALA A 263 7.46 -6.67 2.94
CA ALA A 263 7.37 -5.48 3.80
C ALA A 263 7.25 -5.77 5.32
N MET A 264 7.68 -6.95 5.77
CA MET A 264 7.58 -7.40 7.16
C MET A 264 8.93 -7.62 7.83
N GLN A 265 10.02 -7.02 7.33
CA GLN A 265 11.39 -7.21 7.80
C GLN A 265 11.55 -7.17 9.33
N LEU A 266 10.97 -6.14 9.97
CA LEU A 266 11.07 -5.98 11.42
C LEU A 266 10.23 -7.04 12.15
N GLY A 267 8.99 -7.21 11.72
CA GLY A 267 8.03 -8.06 12.39
C GLY A 267 8.31 -9.56 12.28
N THR A 268 9.11 -9.99 11.29
CA THR A 268 9.56 -11.38 11.10
C THR A 268 10.98 -11.64 11.59
N GLY A 269 11.60 -10.70 12.32
CA GLY A 269 12.94 -10.85 12.89
C GLY A 269 14.10 -10.77 11.89
N LEU A 270 13.86 -10.41 10.63
CA LEU A 270 14.87 -10.43 9.57
C LEU A 270 15.83 -9.23 9.55
N SER A 271 15.76 -8.32 10.55
CA SER A 271 16.58 -7.11 10.55
C SER A 271 18.09 -7.37 10.57
N SER A 272 18.53 -8.33 11.38
CA SER A 272 19.94 -8.73 11.45
C SER A 272 20.41 -9.40 10.15
N PHE A 273 19.58 -10.26 9.55
CA PHE A 273 19.86 -10.89 8.27
C PHE A 273 20.02 -9.85 7.16
N ALA A 274 19.12 -8.88 7.08
CA ALA A 274 19.17 -7.81 6.10
C ALA A 274 20.42 -6.91 6.22
N GLN A 275 20.95 -6.75 7.43
CA GLN A 275 22.19 -6.00 7.66
C GLN A 275 23.44 -6.82 7.27
N LYS A 276 23.49 -8.09 7.70
CA LYS A 276 24.65 -8.97 7.54
C LYS A 276 24.76 -9.52 6.11
N TYR A 277 23.64 -9.87 5.49
CA TYR A 277 23.59 -10.57 4.19
C TYR A 277 22.81 -9.79 3.13
N LYS A 278 23.21 -8.55 2.86
CA LYS A 278 22.48 -7.62 1.97
C LYS A 278 22.19 -8.17 0.58
N SER A 279 23.10 -8.94 -0.01
CA SER A 279 22.94 -9.52 -1.34
C SER A 279 22.03 -10.74 -1.39
N ARG A 280 21.70 -11.30 -0.24
CA ARG A 280 20.85 -12.50 -0.07
C ARG A 280 19.54 -12.16 0.65
N PHE A 281 19.24 -10.88 0.85
CA PHE A 281 18.02 -10.40 1.45
C PHE A 281 17.16 -9.65 0.43
N PHE A 282 15.89 -10.04 0.32
CA PHE A 282 14.93 -9.50 -0.63
C PHE A 282 13.66 -9.06 0.08
N ASP A 283 13.43 -7.75 0.16
CA ASP A 283 12.13 -7.21 0.54
C ASP A 283 11.37 -6.84 -0.75
N VAL A 284 10.30 -7.54 -1.05
CA VAL A 284 9.54 -7.36 -2.30
C VAL A 284 8.42 -6.30 -2.18
N GLY A 285 8.29 -5.66 -1.03
CA GLY A 285 7.15 -4.78 -0.75
C GLY A 285 5.89 -5.60 -0.41
N ILE A 286 4.72 -4.96 -0.44
CA ILE A 286 3.46 -5.66 -0.15
C ILE A 286 3.02 -6.44 -1.40
N ALA A 287 3.66 -7.59 -1.63
CA ALA A 287 3.49 -8.42 -2.82
C ALA A 287 3.80 -9.89 -2.51
N GLU A 288 2.93 -10.52 -1.73
CA GLU A 288 3.12 -11.89 -1.22
C GLU A 288 3.12 -12.91 -2.37
N GLU A 289 2.27 -12.73 -3.36
CA GLU A 289 2.20 -13.57 -4.56
C GLU A 289 3.54 -13.56 -5.32
N HIS A 290 4.08 -12.36 -5.52
CA HIS A 290 5.39 -12.18 -6.13
C HIS A 290 6.51 -12.81 -5.29
N ALA A 291 6.43 -12.73 -3.95
CA ALA A 291 7.42 -13.30 -3.06
C ALA A 291 7.58 -14.82 -3.25
N VAL A 292 6.46 -15.55 -3.37
CA VAL A 292 6.49 -17.00 -3.59
C VAL A 292 7.05 -17.34 -4.97
N THR A 293 6.53 -16.75 -6.04
CA THR A 293 7.03 -17.00 -7.41
C THR A 293 8.50 -16.61 -7.55
N PHE A 294 8.91 -15.49 -6.96
CA PHE A 294 10.32 -15.07 -6.91
C PHE A 294 11.20 -16.08 -6.16
N GLY A 295 10.70 -16.59 -5.02
CA GLY A 295 11.35 -17.66 -4.27
C GLY A 295 11.53 -18.93 -5.10
N CYS A 296 10.49 -19.30 -5.87
CA CYS A 296 10.60 -20.43 -6.81
C CYS A 296 11.69 -20.21 -7.86
N GLY A 297 11.81 -19.00 -8.39
CA GLY A 297 12.90 -18.65 -9.31
C GLY A 297 14.30 -18.78 -8.67
N LEU A 298 14.45 -18.35 -7.41
CA LEU A 298 15.69 -18.53 -6.65
C LEU A 298 16.01 -20.02 -6.43
N ALA A 299 15.00 -20.83 -6.08
CA ALA A 299 15.16 -22.27 -5.90
C ALA A 299 15.59 -22.97 -7.21
N MET A 300 15.01 -22.60 -8.34
CA MET A 300 15.43 -23.06 -9.66
C MET A 300 16.89 -22.70 -9.97
N GLY A 301 17.35 -21.54 -9.49
CA GLY A 301 18.74 -21.09 -9.58
C GLY A 301 19.69 -21.75 -8.58
N GLY A 302 19.22 -22.74 -7.79
CA GLY A 302 20.03 -23.51 -6.83
C GLY A 302 20.21 -22.85 -5.47
N MET A 303 19.41 -21.79 -5.15
CA MET A 303 19.39 -21.18 -3.83
C MET A 303 18.38 -21.89 -2.91
N ILE A 304 18.47 -21.60 -1.61
CA ILE A 304 17.53 -22.06 -0.59
C ILE A 304 16.76 -20.82 -0.07
N PRO A 305 15.63 -20.48 -0.69
CA PRO A 305 14.86 -19.32 -0.30
C PRO A 305 14.00 -19.60 0.95
N VAL A 306 14.07 -18.67 1.89
CA VAL A 306 13.24 -18.65 3.10
C VAL A 306 12.34 -17.42 3.02
N PHE A 307 11.04 -17.62 2.79
CA PHE A 307 10.05 -16.55 2.78
C PHE A 307 9.42 -16.41 4.17
N ALA A 308 9.74 -15.31 4.86
CA ALA A 308 9.18 -15.01 6.17
C ALA A 308 7.98 -14.05 6.02
N VAL A 309 6.82 -14.50 6.48
CA VAL A 309 5.53 -13.86 6.24
C VAL A 309 4.56 -14.13 7.39
N TYR A 310 3.64 -13.18 7.65
CA TYR A 310 2.55 -13.44 8.60
C TYR A 310 1.53 -14.39 7.98
N SER A 311 1.04 -15.31 8.79
CA SER A 311 0.06 -16.33 8.43
C SER A 311 -1.10 -15.77 7.60
N THR A 312 -1.75 -14.72 8.10
CA THR A 312 -2.89 -14.11 7.44
C THR A 312 -2.56 -13.57 6.03
N PHE A 313 -1.34 -13.08 5.80
CA PHE A 313 -0.92 -12.54 4.50
C PHE A 313 -0.47 -13.62 3.52
N LEU A 314 0.01 -14.77 4.01
CA LEU A 314 0.37 -15.91 3.18
C LEU A 314 -0.81 -16.42 2.34
N GLN A 315 -2.05 -16.22 2.81
CA GLN A 315 -3.27 -16.61 2.08
C GLN A 315 -3.32 -16.03 0.65
N ARG A 316 -2.71 -14.87 0.42
CA ARG A 316 -2.64 -14.24 -0.91
C ARG A 316 -1.86 -15.05 -1.93
N SER A 317 -0.92 -15.87 -1.47
CA SER A 317 0.00 -16.64 -2.31
C SER A 317 -0.44 -18.09 -2.50
N TYR A 318 -1.67 -18.44 -2.16
CA TYR A 318 -2.14 -19.82 -2.20
C TYR A 318 -2.00 -20.45 -3.59
N ASP A 319 -2.39 -19.75 -4.63
CA ASP A 319 -2.23 -20.19 -6.02
C ASP A 319 -0.74 -20.42 -6.38
N GLN A 320 0.14 -19.47 -6.03
CA GLN A 320 1.57 -19.57 -6.33
C GLN A 320 2.26 -20.71 -5.56
N ILE A 321 1.79 -21.02 -4.35
CA ILE A 321 2.31 -22.18 -3.60
C ILE A 321 1.93 -23.48 -4.33
N ILE A 322 0.72 -23.58 -4.85
CA ILE A 322 0.28 -24.76 -5.62
C ILE A 322 1.00 -24.83 -6.97
N HIS A 323 0.84 -23.79 -7.79
CA HIS A 323 1.22 -23.80 -9.19
C HIS A 323 2.73 -23.67 -9.36
N ASP A 324 3.35 -22.69 -8.69
CA ASP A 324 4.77 -22.37 -8.93
C ASP A 324 5.72 -23.21 -8.08
N ALA A 325 5.35 -23.53 -6.83
CA ALA A 325 6.21 -24.31 -5.95
C ALA A 325 5.90 -25.80 -5.99
N SER A 326 4.67 -26.22 -5.67
CA SER A 326 4.34 -27.63 -5.45
C SER A 326 4.36 -28.45 -6.73
N ILE A 327 3.70 -28.02 -7.81
CA ILE A 327 3.66 -28.75 -9.09
C ILE A 327 5.06 -28.94 -9.65
N GLN A 328 5.94 -27.96 -9.49
CA GLN A 328 7.32 -27.99 -9.94
C GLN A 328 8.29 -28.66 -8.94
N LYS A 329 7.77 -29.08 -7.76
CA LYS A 329 8.55 -29.71 -6.67
C LYS A 329 9.76 -28.90 -6.24
N LEU A 330 9.60 -27.58 -6.15
CA LEU A 330 10.69 -26.67 -5.79
C LEU A 330 10.85 -26.58 -4.27
N HIS A 331 12.08 -26.53 -3.80
CA HIS A 331 12.40 -26.39 -2.40
C HIS A 331 12.34 -24.91 -1.97
N ILE A 332 11.23 -24.51 -1.41
CA ILE A 332 11.04 -23.19 -0.77
C ILE A 332 10.61 -23.39 0.69
N ILE A 333 11.18 -22.59 1.58
CA ILE A 333 10.83 -22.62 3.01
C ILE A 333 9.90 -21.44 3.29
N LEU A 334 8.70 -21.74 3.77
CA LEU A 334 7.72 -20.74 4.24
C LEU A 334 7.82 -20.62 5.76
N ALA A 335 8.46 -19.56 6.25
CA ALA A 335 8.54 -19.24 7.67
C ALA A 335 7.33 -18.41 8.10
N ILE A 336 6.32 -19.09 8.62
CA ILE A 336 5.00 -18.50 8.91
C ILE A 336 4.99 -17.96 10.33
N ASP A 337 4.93 -16.64 10.45
CA ASP A 337 4.85 -15.94 11.74
C ASP A 337 3.38 -15.60 12.05
N ARG A 338 3.06 -15.38 13.32
CA ARG A 338 1.71 -15.03 13.81
C ARG A 338 0.64 -16.03 13.39
N ALA A 339 0.97 -17.33 13.40
CA ALA A 339 -0.02 -18.39 13.25
C ALA A 339 -0.90 -18.51 14.51
N GLY A 340 -2.17 -18.87 14.33
CA GLY A 340 -3.15 -18.99 15.40
C GLY A 340 -3.91 -17.70 15.69
N ILE A 341 -4.35 -17.55 16.94
CA ILE A 341 -5.11 -16.38 17.40
C ILE A 341 -4.13 -15.29 17.82
N VAL A 342 -4.18 -14.14 17.14
CA VAL A 342 -3.22 -13.04 17.32
C VAL A 342 -3.81 -11.78 17.97
N GLY A 343 -5.04 -11.83 18.46
CA GLY A 343 -5.67 -10.84 19.33
C GLY A 343 -5.82 -9.42 18.77
N GLU A 344 -4.82 -8.58 18.92
CA GLU A 344 -4.90 -7.12 18.77
C GLU A 344 -5.44 -6.61 17.43
N ASP A 345 -5.10 -7.23 16.32
CA ASP A 345 -5.58 -6.86 14.98
C ASP A 345 -6.96 -7.47 14.65
N GLY A 346 -7.49 -8.29 15.53
CA GLY A 346 -8.82 -8.85 15.47
C GLY A 346 -9.03 -9.84 14.33
N LYS A 347 -10.29 -10.01 13.94
CA LYS A 347 -10.75 -11.03 12.99
C LYS A 347 -10.10 -10.94 11.60
N THR A 348 -9.53 -9.80 11.23
CA THR A 348 -8.91 -9.60 9.91
C THR A 348 -7.49 -10.17 9.81
N HIS A 349 -6.85 -10.49 10.96
CA HIS A 349 -5.44 -10.90 11.00
C HIS A 349 -5.20 -12.23 11.73
N GLN A 350 -6.25 -12.98 12.05
CA GLN A 350 -6.10 -14.30 12.65
C GLN A 350 -5.41 -15.27 11.69
N GLY A 351 -4.41 -15.99 12.18
CA GLY A 351 -3.66 -17.00 11.43
C GLY A 351 -4.22 -18.41 11.60
N LEU A 352 -5.50 -18.61 11.24
CA LEU A 352 -6.22 -19.86 11.54
C LEU A 352 -6.27 -20.85 10.38
N PHE A 353 -5.92 -20.42 9.17
CA PHE A 353 -6.21 -21.20 7.98
C PHE A 353 -5.00 -21.94 7.40
N ASP A 354 -3.78 -21.71 7.92
CA ASP A 354 -2.53 -22.26 7.37
C ASP A 354 -2.57 -23.78 7.20
N THR A 355 -2.91 -24.51 8.26
CA THR A 355 -2.99 -25.96 8.20
C THR A 355 -4.06 -26.43 7.22
N SER A 356 -5.19 -25.70 7.13
CA SER A 356 -6.31 -26.08 6.26
C SER A 356 -5.94 -25.99 4.78
N PHE A 357 -5.25 -24.92 4.36
CA PHE A 357 -4.91 -24.80 2.94
C PHE A 357 -3.57 -25.43 2.58
N LEU A 358 -2.56 -25.42 3.48
CA LEU A 358 -1.25 -25.98 3.17
C LEU A 358 -1.22 -27.51 3.19
N ASN A 359 -1.91 -28.15 4.13
CA ASN A 359 -1.94 -29.62 4.22
C ASN A 359 -2.59 -30.30 3.01
N ASN A 360 -3.43 -29.61 2.26
CA ASN A 360 -4.06 -30.14 1.07
C ASN A 360 -3.17 -30.04 -0.18
N ILE A 361 -2.03 -29.36 -0.09
CA ILE A 361 -1.11 -29.19 -1.22
C ILE A 361 -0.11 -30.37 -1.20
N PRO A 362 -0.06 -31.17 -2.31
CA PRO A 362 0.94 -32.22 -2.43
C PRO A 362 2.37 -31.65 -2.25
N THR A 363 3.28 -32.44 -1.68
CA THR A 363 4.69 -32.08 -1.45
C THR A 363 4.95 -31.04 -0.33
N VAL A 364 3.92 -30.48 0.31
CA VAL A 364 4.09 -29.62 1.48
C VAL A 364 4.31 -30.48 2.74
N SER A 365 5.33 -30.13 3.50
CA SER A 365 5.52 -30.60 4.86
C SER A 365 5.28 -29.46 5.83
N TYR A 366 4.34 -29.60 6.75
CA TYR A 366 3.99 -28.58 7.73
C TYR A 366 4.52 -28.96 9.12
N THR A 367 5.25 -28.05 9.75
CA THR A 367 5.74 -28.21 11.12
C THR A 367 5.24 -27.06 11.98
N HIS A 368 4.58 -27.39 13.09
CA HIS A 368 4.12 -26.39 14.05
C HIS A 368 5.09 -26.31 15.23
N LEU A 369 5.63 -25.10 15.46
CA LEU A 369 6.48 -24.81 16.62
C LEU A 369 5.62 -24.34 17.79
N ARG A 370 5.87 -24.91 18.97
CA ARG A 370 5.18 -24.55 20.23
C ARG A 370 6.13 -23.84 21.18
#